data_5411db407a40703b4691a7b4a1b17e4a
#
_entry.id   5411db407a40703b4691a7b4a1b17e4a
#
_cell.length_a   1.000
_cell.length_b   1.000
_cell.length_c   1.000
_cell.angle_alpha   90.00
_cell.angle_beta   90.00
_cell.angle_gamma   90.00
#
_symmetry.space_group_name_H-M   'P 1'
#
loop_
_entity.id
_entity.type
_entity.pdbx_description
1 polymer ?
#
loop_
_entity_poly.entity_id
_entity_poly.type
_entity_poly.pdbx_seq_one_letter_code
_entity_poly.pdbx_strand_id
1 'polypeptide(L)'
;RSSTHSLSYTHKNGFTDGKVIFPPQEGHKRGSYLRFNNYRQFLQDAQIIEGMTSHCIHLEEECPARLFETLLARVADYHGRIVMTFTTLQGWTDLVSSLLRGAETIESRYSEYLGMDLPVEQVSANWEGCRIHYFWSEDNPFFDSKELRKAYSKQPLEVKQARLYGVPTKVFQN
;
A
#
# COMPACT_ATOMS: atom_id res chain seq x y z
N ARG A 1 -14.74 -24.54 24.20
CA ARG A 1 -14.98 -25.16 22.86
C ARG A 1 -14.23 -24.33 21.83
N SER A 2 -13.09 -24.86 21.31
CA SER A 2 -12.36 -24.20 20.25
C SER A 2 -13.21 -24.23 18.98
N SER A 3 -13.62 -23.08 18.50
CA SER A 3 -14.23 -22.94 17.20
C SER A 3 -13.16 -23.19 16.13
N THR A 4 -13.16 -24.39 15.56
CA THR A 4 -12.34 -24.72 14.40
C THR A 4 -12.84 -23.92 13.21
N HIS A 5 -12.06 -22.90 12.80
CA HIS A 5 -12.30 -22.21 11.54
C HIS A 5 -11.84 -23.12 10.39
N SER A 6 -12.76 -23.59 9.56
CA SER A 6 -12.39 -24.26 8.33
C SER A 6 -11.98 -23.23 7.30
N LEU A 7 -10.70 -22.92 7.23
CA LEU A 7 -10.11 -22.19 6.12
C LEU A 7 -9.89 -23.19 4.98
N SER A 8 -10.69 -23.11 3.93
CA SER A 8 -10.48 -23.87 2.72
C SER A 8 -9.59 -23.07 1.76
N TYR A 9 -8.38 -23.54 1.55
CA TYR A 9 -7.38 -22.98 0.66
C TYR A 9 -6.94 -24.01 -0.36
N THR A 10 -6.86 -23.61 -1.64
CA THR A 10 -6.26 -24.42 -2.69
C THR A 10 -5.17 -23.60 -3.39
N HIS A 11 -4.05 -24.23 -3.76
CA HIS A 11 -2.97 -23.56 -4.50
C HIS A 11 -3.44 -22.93 -5.82
N LYS A 12 -4.48 -23.47 -6.43
CA LYS A 12 -5.01 -22.98 -7.71
C LYS A 12 -5.96 -21.79 -7.54
N ASN A 13 -6.81 -21.81 -6.51
CA ASN A 13 -7.92 -20.87 -6.38
C ASN A 13 -7.82 -19.96 -5.13
N GLY A 14 -6.79 -20.15 -4.30
CA GLY A 14 -6.67 -19.42 -3.04
C GLY A 14 -7.69 -19.88 -2.00
N PHE A 15 -8.17 -18.94 -1.18
CA PHE A 15 -9.22 -19.19 -0.20
C PHE A 15 -10.58 -19.37 -0.89
N THR A 16 -11.37 -20.33 -0.44
CA THR A 16 -12.72 -20.56 -0.95
C THR A 16 -13.54 -19.26 -0.82
N ASP A 17 -14.16 -18.84 -1.91
CA ASP A 17 -14.91 -17.59 -2.04
C ASP A 17 -14.08 -16.32 -1.76
N GLY A 18 -12.75 -16.41 -1.73
CA GLY A 18 -11.86 -15.28 -1.43
C GLY A 18 -12.15 -14.62 -0.07
N LYS A 19 -12.64 -15.40 0.92
CA LYS A 19 -13.14 -14.86 2.19
C LYS A 19 -12.67 -15.68 3.39
N VAL A 20 -12.28 -14.98 4.44
CA VAL A 20 -12.01 -15.54 5.78
C VAL A 20 -13.03 -14.96 6.76
N ILE A 21 -13.72 -15.80 7.50
CA ILE A 21 -14.74 -15.38 8.47
C ILE A 21 -14.20 -15.59 9.88
N PHE A 22 -14.32 -14.56 10.70
CA PHE A 22 -13.99 -14.56 12.12
C PHE A 22 -15.29 -14.57 12.92
N PRO A 23 -15.46 -15.47 13.90
CA PRO A 23 -16.64 -15.50 14.74
C PRO A 23 -16.76 -14.24 15.59
N PRO A 24 -17.96 -13.96 16.12
CA PRO A 24 -18.12 -12.92 17.12
C PRO A 24 -17.20 -13.17 18.32
N GLN A 25 -16.54 -12.13 18.78
CA GLN A 25 -15.84 -12.15 20.06
C GLN A 25 -16.81 -11.88 21.19
N GLU A 26 -16.40 -12.22 22.42
CA GLU A 26 -17.20 -11.97 23.62
C GLU A 26 -17.61 -10.49 23.70
N GLY A 27 -18.90 -10.25 23.92
CA GLY A 27 -19.48 -8.89 23.92
C GLY A 27 -19.92 -8.35 22.55
N HIS A 28 -19.61 -9.02 21.45
CA HIS A 28 -19.98 -8.61 20.10
C HIS A 28 -21.03 -9.56 19.49
N LYS A 29 -22.13 -8.99 18.96
CA LYS A 29 -23.22 -9.80 18.34
C LYS A 29 -22.88 -10.30 16.93
N ARG A 30 -21.90 -9.69 16.26
CA ARG A 30 -21.53 -10.00 14.88
C ARG A 30 -20.05 -10.33 14.79
N GLY A 31 -19.72 -11.30 13.96
CA GLY A 31 -18.34 -11.58 13.56
C GLY A 31 -17.84 -10.58 12.51
N SER A 32 -16.60 -10.72 12.16
CA SER A 32 -15.95 -9.96 11.08
C SER A 32 -15.51 -10.88 9.95
N TYR A 33 -15.18 -10.33 8.83
CA TYR A 33 -14.60 -11.09 7.73
C TYR A 33 -13.51 -10.29 7.02
N LEU A 34 -12.58 -11.02 6.43
CA LEU A 34 -11.59 -10.51 5.50
C LEU A 34 -11.93 -11.05 4.12
N ARG A 35 -12.02 -10.19 3.13
CA ARG A 35 -12.26 -10.55 1.73
C ARG A 35 -11.04 -10.21 0.89
N PHE A 36 -10.63 -11.17 0.04
CA PHE A 36 -9.54 -10.99 -0.90
C PHE A 36 -10.11 -10.74 -2.30
N ASN A 37 -9.61 -9.70 -2.94
CA ASN A 37 -9.93 -9.39 -4.34
C ASN A 37 -8.61 -9.07 -5.05
N ASN A 38 -8.58 -9.16 -6.36
CA ASN A 38 -7.44 -8.71 -7.15
C ASN A 38 -7.84 -7.59 -8.11
N TYR A 39 -6.89 -6.77 -8.48
CA TYR A 39 -7.14 -5.60 -9.36
C TYR A 39 -7.66 -6.00 -10.74
N ARG A 40 -7.29 -7.20 -11.22
CA ARG A 40 -7.77 -7.72 -12.50
C ARG A 40 -9.27 -7.94 -12.51
N GLN A 41 -9.84 -8.42 -11.41
CA GLN A 41 -11.29 -8.58 -11.26
C GLN A 41 -12.00 -7.24 -11.41
N PHE A 42 -11.48 -6.19 -10.77
CA PHE A 42 -12.03 -4.85 -10.90
C PHE A 42 -11.94 -4.31 -12.35
N LEU A 43 -10.82 -4.55 -13.03
CA LEU A 43 -10.65 -4.11 -14.42
C LEU A 43 -11.59 -4.83 -15.39
N GLN A 44 -12.03 -6.05 -15.07
CA GLN A 44 -12.99 -6.82 -15.85
C GLN A 44 -14.44 -6.46 -15.51
N ASP A 45 -14.73 -6.20 -14.26
CA ASP A 45 -16.08 -5.89 -13.77
C ASP A 45 -16.01 -4.98 -12.53
N ALA A 46 -16.17 -3.67 -12.75
CA ALA A 46 -16.16 -2.69 -11.69
C ALA A 46 -17.31 -2.88 -10.67
N GLN A 47 -18.41 -3.52 -11.07
CA GLN A 47 -19.58 -3.73 -10.21
C GLN A 47 -19.29 -4.67 -9.03
N ILE A 48 -18.26 -5.50 -9.12
CA ILE A 48 -17.82 -6.37 -8.01
C ILE A 48 -17.55 -5.57 -6.72
N ILE A 49 -17.12 -4.32 -6.86
CA ILE A 49 -16.76 -3.46 -5.73
C ILE A 49 -17.87 -2.44 -5.41
N GLU A 50 -18.76 -2.14 -6.35
CA GLU A 50 -19.79 -1.09 -6.18
C GLU A 50 -20.80 -1.35 -5.06
N GLY A 51 -21.03 -2.56 -4.66
CA GLY A 51 -21.92 -2.90 -3.54
C GLY A 51 -21.22 -3.14 -2.21
N MET A 52 -19.90 -2.94 -2.15
CA MET A 52 -19.14 -3.22 -0.94
C MET A 52 -19.07 -1.99 -0.02
N THR A 53 -19.16 -2.25 1.27
CA THR A 53 -18.75 -1.29 2.31
C THR A 53 -17.70 -1.94 3.20
N SER A 54 -16.73 -1.19 3.68
CA SER A 54 -15.62 -1.75 4.46
C SER A 54 -15.12 -0.78 5.52
N HIS A 55 -14.74 -1.32 6.66
CA HIS A 55 -14.08 -0.56 7.73
C HIS A 55 -12.58 -0.33 7.45
N CYS A 56 -11.96 -1.24 6.73
CA CYS A 56 -10.56 -1.14 6.35
C CYS A 56 -10.33 -1.83 5.02
N ILE A 57 -9.58 -1.19 4.14
CA ILE A 57 -9.12 -1.76 2.87
C ILE A 57 -7.60 -1.71 2.87
N HIS A 58 -6.97 -2.85 2.65
CA HIS A 58 -5.53 -2.92 2.39
C HIS A 58 -5.32 -3.17 0.89
N LEU A 59 -4.57 -2.29 0.26
CA LEU A 59 -4.13 -2.40 -1.12
C LEU A 59 -2.67 -2.82 -1.10
N GLU A 60 -2.39 -3.99 -1.63
CA GLU A 60 -1.03 -4.45 -1.86
C GLU A 60 -0.64 -4.09 -3.30
N GLU A 61 0.46 -3.40 -3.44
CA GLU A 61 0.93 -2.72 -4.65
C GLU A 61 0.03 -1.55 -5.09
N GLU A 62 0.55 -0.76 -6.00
CA GLU A 62 -0.16 0.39 -6.54
C GLU A 62 -1.39 -0.04 -7.34
N CYS A 63 -2.55 0.49 -6.98
CA CYS A 63 -3.79 0.23 -7.69
C CYS A 63 -4.06 1.29 -8.78
N PRO A 64 -4.91 0.98 -9.78
CA PRO A 64 -5.38 1.98 -10.73
C PRO A 64 -6.07 3.17 -10.01
N ALA A 65 -5.79 4.41 -10.41
CA ALA A 65 -6.34 5.61 -9.77
C ALA A 65 -7.87 5.58 -9.66
N ARG A 66 -8.57 5.14 -10.72
CA ARG A 66 -10.02 4.98 -10.72
C ARG A 66 -10.51 3.98 -9.67
N LEU A 67 -9.76 2.90 -9.41
CA LEU A 67 -10.10 1.96 -8.35
C LEU A 67 -9.96 2.63 -6.99
N PHE A 68 -8.88 3.37 -6.76
CA PHE A 68 -8.64 4.09 -5.50
C PHE A 68 -9.79 5.04 -5.18
N GLU A 69 -10.23 5.86 -6.14
CA GLU A 69 -11.38 6.75 -5.99
C GLU A 69 -12.67 6.00 -5.64
N THR A 70 -12.92 4.86 -6.30
CA THR A 70 -14.08 4.01 -5.98
C THR A 70 -14.02 3.50 -4.55
N LEU A 71 -12.85 3.06 -4.09
CA LEU A 71 -12.67 2.50 -2.76
C LEU A 71 -12.82 3.53 -1.64
N LEU A 72 -12.48 4.80 -1.88
CA LEU A 72 -12.72 5.87 -0.92
C LEU A 72 -14.21 5.99 -0.56
N ALA A 73 -15.10 5.89 -1.56
CA ALA A 73 -16.54 5.88 -1.30
C ALA A 73 -16.97 4.66 -0.48
N ARG A 74 -16.28 3.51 -0.63
CA ARG A 74 -16.63 2.26 0.07
C ARG A 74 -16.24 2.23 1.55
N VAL A 75 -15.29 3.07 1.96
CA VAL A 75 -14.90 3.20 3.37
C VAL A 75 -15.63 4.35 4.07
N ALA A 76 -16.20 5.29 3.31
CA ALA A 76 -16.82 6.50 3.86
C ALA A 76 -17.99 6.19 4.81
N ASP A 77 -18.85 5.22 4.47
CA ASP A 77 -20.04 4.85 5.26
C ASP A 77 -19.69 4.42 6.70
N TYR A 78 -18.50 3.89 6.90
CA TYR A 78 -18.03 3.39 8.20
C TYR A 78 -16.93 4.25 8.81
N HIS A 79 -16.63 5.42 8.25
CA HIS A 79 -15.44 6.19 8.61
C HIS A 79 -14.17 5.31 8.59
N GLY A 80 -14.12 4.43 7.59
CA GLY A 80 -13.08 3.42 7.44
C GLY A 80 -11.76 4.00 6.96
N ARG A 81 -10.79 3.13 6.76
CA ARG A 81 -9.43 3.51 6.35
C ARG A 81 -8.98 2.70 5.15
N ILE A 82 -8.16 3.32 4.31
CA ILE A 82 -7.41 2.64 3.26
C ILE A 82 -5.93 2.68 3.66
N VAL A 83 -5.29 1.53 3.60
CA VAL A 83 -3.84 1.39 3.72
C VAL A 83 -3.34 0.86 2.39
N MET A 84 -2.39 1.53 1.79
CA MET A 84 -1.77 1.08 0.54
C MET A 84 -0.27 0.92 0.75
N THR A 85 0.26 -0.25 0.43
CA THR A 85 1.67 -0.58 0.49
C THR A 85 2.17 -0.92 -0.90
N PHE A 86 3.16 -0.19 -1.39
CA PHE A 86 3.68 -0.41 -2.75
C PHE A 86 5.14 0.05 -2.88
N THR A 87 5.78 -0.42 -3.93
CA THR A 87 7.12 0.02 -4.31
C THR A 87 7.03 0.96 -5.51
N THR A 88 7.63 2.13 -5.40
CA THR A 88 7.53 3.22 -6.40
C THR A 88 8.36 2.97 -7.67
N LEU A 89 8.30 1.75 -8.21
CA LEU A 89 9.14 1.34 -9.35
C LEU A 89 8.69 1.93 -10.68
N GLN A 90 7.42 2.27 -10.78
CA GLN A 90 6.85 2.84 -11.99
C GLN A 90 6.99 4.38 -12.06
N GLY A 91 7.64 4.96 -11.05
CA GLY A 91 7.86 6.40 -10.96
C GLY A 91 6.58 7.18 -10.61
N TRP A 92 6.36 8.30 -11.32
CA TRP A 92 5.21 9.19 -11.09
C TRP A 92 4.02 8.78 -11.94
N THR A 93 3.28 7.80 -11.47
CA THR A 93 1.95 7.48 -12.02
C THR A 93 0.93 8.55 -11.64
N ASP A 94 -0.26 8.50 -12.22
CA ASP A 94 -1.33 9.45 -11.91
C ASP A 94 -1.72 9.38 -10.42
N LEU A 95 -1.78 8.18 -9.85
CA LEU A 95 -2.09 8.01 -8.43
C LEU A 95 -0.98 8.56 -7.55
N VAL A 96 0.28 8.17 -7.79
CA VAL A 96 1.44 8.67 -7.04
C VAL A 96 1.54 10.19 -7.15
N SER A 97 1.33 10.74 -8.35
CA SER A 97 1.30 12.18 -8.58
C SER A 97 0.19 12.87 -7.79
N SER A 98 -0.99 12.28 -7.71
CA SER A 98 -2.11 12.84 -6.94
C SER A 98 -1.85 12.85 -5.43
N LEU A 99 -1.15 11.84 -4.93
CA LEU A 99 -0.79 11.73 -3.50
C LEU A 99 0.32 12.72 -3.12
N LEU A 100 1.33 12.89 -3.98
CA LEU A 100 2.57 13.58 -3.63
C LEU A 100 2.68 15.02 -4.13
N ARG A 101 1.85 15.44 -5.10
CA ARG A 101 1.91 16.81 -5.61
C ARG A 101 1.53 17.80 -4.51
N GLY A 102 2.48 18.66 -4.12
CA GLY A 102 2.31 19.63 -3.04
C GLY A 102 2.28 19.02 -1.65
N ALA A 103 2.64 17.75 -1.47
CA ALA A 103 2.71 17.12 -0.16
C ALA A 103 3.71 17.84 0.74
N GLU A 104 3.32 18.05 2.01
CA GLU A 104 4.15 18.66 3.04
C GLU A 104 5.00 17.60 3.72
N THR A 105 6.30 17.82 3.83
CA THR A 105 7.20 16.94 4.57
C THR A 105 7.12 17.25 6.05
N ILE A 106 6.66 16.28 6.83
CA ILE A 106 6.54 16.35 8.29
C ILE A 106 7.86 15.92 8.95
N GLU A 107 8.48 14.87 8.39
CA GLU A 107 9.72 14.32 8.89
C GLU A 107 10.65 13.98 7.73
N SER A 108 11.93 14.33 7.87
CA SER A 108 13.01 13.93 6.96
C SER A 108 14.19 13.38 7.73
N ARG A 109 14.99 12.55 7.07
CA ARG A 109 16.23 11.99 7.62
C ARG A 109 17.35 12.07 6.58
N TYR A 110 18.54 12.39 7.04
CA TYR A 110 19.72 12.43 6.19
C TYR A 110 20.20 11.01 5.86
N SER A 111 20.32 10.73 4.58
CA SER A 111 20.93 9.50 4.09
C SER A 111 22.42 9.72 3.86
N GLU A 112 23.27 9.11 4.69
CA GLU A 112 24.73 9.15 4.51
C GLU A 112 25.16 8.53 3.17
N TYR A 113 24.44 7.50 2.71
CA TYR A 113 24.75 6.81 1.47
C TYR A 113 24.48 7.66 0.23
N LEU A 114 23.43 8.48 0.24
CA LEU A 114 23.10 9.37 -0.87
C LEU A 114 23.62 10.81 -0.68
N GLY A 115 24.02 11.19 0.53
CA GLY A 115 24.49 12.51 0.86
C GLY A 115 23.40 13.59 0.82
N MET A 116 22.15 13.23 1.13
CA MET A 116 21.01 14.13 1.05
C MET A 116 19.91 13.78 2.05
N ASP A 117 19.07 14.78 2.37
CA ASP A 117 17.85 14.55 3.13
C ASP A 117 16.76 13.91 2.27
N LEU A 118 16.07 12.92 2.84
CA LEU A 118 14.95 12.23 2.21
C LEU A 118 13.75 12.22 3.16
N PRO A 119 12.52 12.22 2.65
CA PRO A 119 11.33 12.17 3.48
C PRO A 119 11.22 10.83 4.22
N VAL A 120 10.74 10.89 5.44
CA VAL A 120 10.29 9.74 6.25
C VAL A 120 8.77 9.75 6.33
N GLU A 121 8.18 10.94 6.51
CA GLU A 121 6.73 11.14 6.53
C GLU A 121 6.34 12.40 5.77
N GLN A 122 5.27 12.30 5.00
CA GLN A 122 4.62 13.43 4.33
C GLN A 122 3.10 13.37 4.53
N VAL A 123 2.46 14.54 4.42
CA VAL A 123 0.99 14.67 4.37
C VAL A 123 0.61 15.13 2.97
N SER A 124 -0.33 14.44 2.35
CA SER A 124 -0.83 14.83 1.02
C SER A 124 -1.58 16.15 1.09
N ALA A 125 -1.30 17.06 0.16
CA ALA A 125 -2.05 18.29 0.01
C ALA A 125 -3.42 18.07 -0.68
N ASN A 126 -3.54 17.03 -1.47
CA ASN A 126 -4.73 16.75 -2.29
C ASN A 126 -5.72 15.80 -1.63
N TRP A 127 -5.30 15.06 -0.61
CA TRP A 127 -6.12 14.04 0.03
C TRP A 127 -6.13 14.26 1.54
N GLU A 128 -7.22 14.83 2.05
CA GLU A 128 -7.37 15.13 3.48
C GLU A 128 -7.20 13.88 4.35
N GLY A 129 -6.37 13.98 5.39
CA GLY A 129 -6.07 12.88 6.31
C GLY A 129 -5.15 11.79 5.73
N CYS A 130 -4.63 11.96 4.52
CA CYS A 130 -3.70 11.02 3.91
C CYS A 130 -2.28 11.29 4.39
N ARG A 131 -1.69 10.28 5.02
CA ARG A 131 -0.28 10.25 5.44
C ARG A 131 0.50 9.27 4.59
N ILE A 132 1.72 9.64 4.24
CA ILE A 132 2.63 8.89 3.39
C ILE A 132 3.89 8.61 4.19
N HIS A 133 4.17 7.32 4.42
CA HIS A 133 5.35 6.88 5.16
C HIS A 133 6.31 6.18 4.20
N TYR A 134 7.60 6.52 4.31
CA TYR A 134 8.67 5.97 3.51
C TYR A 134 9.45 4.95 4.31
N PHE A 135 9.48 3.71 3.85
CA PHE A 135 10.24 2.65 4.50
C PHE A 135 11.63 2.54 3.89
N TRP A 136 12.62 2.79 4.72
CA TRP A 136 14.02 2.71 4.33
C TRP A 136 14.52 1.27 4.47
N SER A 137 15.11 0.73 3.42
CA SER A 137 15.63 -0.64 3.44
C SER A 137 16.71 -0.85 4.52
N GLU A 138 17.38 0.23 4.92
CA GLU A 138 18.40 0.23 5.98
C GLU A 138 17.82 -0.02 7.37
N ASP A 139 16.54 0.24 7.58
CA ASP A 139 15.85 0.03 8.86
C ASP A 139 15.39 -1.42 9.03
N ASN A 140 15.49 -2.24 7.99
CA ASN A 140 15.11 -3.64 8.08
C ASN A 140 16.24 -4.45 8.73
N PRO A 141 16.04 -4.97 9.96
CA PRO A 141 17.09 -5.68 10.69
C PRO A 141 17.50 -7.02 10.06
N PHE A 142 16.72 -7.51 9.11
CA PHE A 142 16.98 -8.77 8.39
C PHE A 142 17.80 -8.58 7.12
N PHE A 143 18.10 -7.33 6.73
CA PHE A 143 18.93 -7.03 5.56
C PHE A 143 20.33 -6.56 5.96
N ASP A 144 21.33 -7.08 5.25
CA ASP A 144 22.69 -6.48 5.29
C ASP A 144 22.70 -5.21 4.43
N SER A 145 22.65 -4.06 5.10
CA SER A 145 22.62 -2.75 4.42
C SER A 145 23.90 -2.51 3.59
N LYS A 146 25.04 -3.12 3.93
CA LYS A 146 26.30 -2.97 3.17
C LYS A 146 26.23 -3.71 1.84
N GLU A 147 25.73 -4.95 1.86
CA GLU A 147 25.54 -5.73 0.62
C GLU A 147 24.47 -5.08 -0.27
N LEU A 148 23.41 -4.54 0.32
CA LEU A 148 22.37 -3.85 -0.42
C LEU A 148 22.93 -2.59 -1.11
N ARG A 149 23.68 -1.74 -0.39
CA ARG A 149 24.34 -0.56 -0.94
C ARG A 149 25.32 -0.92 -2.06
N LYS A 150 26.07 -2.01 -1.92
CA LYS A 150 26.98 -2.53 -2.94
C LYS A 150 26.25 -2.95 -4.20
N ALA A 151 25.13 -3.68 -4.06
CA ALA A 151 24.30 -4.10 -5.19
C ALA A 151 23.77 -2.91 -6.01
N TYR A 152 23.42 -1.81 -5.33
CA TYR A 152 22.91 -0.60 -5.98
C TYR A 152 23.98 0.46 -6.28
N SER A 153 25.27 0.20 -5.99
CA SER A 153 26.34 1.21 -6.09
C SER A 153 26.45 1.85 -7.48
N LYS A 154 26.24 1.08 -8.54
CA LYS A 154 26.33 1.53 -9.94
C LYS A 154 24.99 2.01 -10.53
N GLN A 155 23.91 1.95 -9.76
CA GLN A 155 22.60 2.37 -10.24
C GLN A 155 22.48 3.91 -10.21
N PRO A 156 21.67 4.50 -11.10
CA PRO A 156 21.33 5.92 -11.04
C PRO A 156 20.75 6.33 -9.69
N LEU A 157 20.85 7.61 -9.35
CA LEU A 157 20.34 8.16 -8.08
C LEU A 157 18.87 7.87 -7.89
N GLU A 158 18.07 8.04 -8.93
CA GLU A 158 16.63 7.83 -8.95
C GLU A 158 16.26 6.39 -8.59
N VAL A 159 17.01 5.43 -9.14
CA VAL A 159 16.79 4.01 -8.83
C VAL A 159 17.14 3.71 -7.37
N LYS A 160 18.21 4.32 -6.85
CA LYS A 160 18.58 4.19 -5.44
C LYS A 160 17.50 4.77 -4.52
N GLN A 161 17.00 5.97 -4.83
CA GLN A 161 15.92 6.62 -4.06
C GLN A 161 14.66 5.74 -4.03
N ALA A 162 14.22 5.25 -5.19
CA ALA A 162 13.01 4.43 -5.26
C ALA A 162 13.18 3.07 -4.57
N ARG A 163 14.31 2.39 -4.78
CA ARG A 163 14.51 1.01 -4.31
C ARG A 163 14.93 0.90 -2.84
N LEU A 164 15.72 1.85 -2.36
CA LEU A 164 16.28 1.79 -1.00
C LEU A 164 15.48 2.61 0.00
N TYR A 165 14.77 3.62 -0.47
CA TYR A 165 14.12 4.61 0.39
C TYR A 165 12.62 4.80 0.07
N GLY A 166 12.10 4.10 -0.94
CA GLY A 166 10.70 4.20 -1.33
C GLY A 166 10.29 5.55 -1.95
N VAL A 167 11.24 6.44 -2.21
CA VAL A 167 10.97 7.79 -2.72
C VAL A 167 10.79 7.74 -4.24
N PRO A 168 9.58 8.03 -4.77
CA PRO A 168 9.34 8.02 -6.21
C PRO A 168 10.09 9.16 -6.87
N THR A 169 10.69 8.87 -7.99
CA THR A 169 11.42 9.84 -8.79
C THR A 169 10.71 10.05 -10.11
N LYS A 170 10.80 11.28 -10.66
CA LYS A 170 10.31 11.55 -11.99
C LYS A 170 11.17 10.78 -12.98
N VAL A 171 10.70 9.64 -13.46
CA VAL A 171 11.29 8.98 -14.60
C VAL A 171 10.89 9.81 -15.82
N PHE A 172 11.85 10.55 -16.38
CA PHE A 172 11.64 11.16 -17.69
C PHE A 172 11.50 10.01 -18.69
N GLN A 173 10.29 9.73 -19.11
CA GLN A 173 10.07 8.90 -20.28
C GLN A 173 10.57 9.71 -21.47
N ASN A 174 11.76 9.33 -21.99
CA ASN A 174 12.26 9.80 -23.28
C ASN A 174 11.49 9.13 -24.40
#